data_37a485bf787a3b0d0ec3a10d23420db3
#
_entry.id   37a485bf787a3b0d0ec3a10d23420db3
#
_cell.length_a   1.000
_cell.length_b   1.000
_cell.length_c   1.000
_cell.angle_alpha   90.00
_cell.angle_beta   90.00
_cell.angle_gamma   90.00
#
_symmetry.space_group_name_H-M   'P 1'
#
loop_
_entity.id
_entity.type
_entity.pdbx_description
1 polymer ?
#
loop_
_entity_poly.entity_id
_entity_poly.type
_entity_poly.pdbx_seq_one_letter_code
_entity_poly.pdbx_strand_id
1 'polypeptide(L)'
;WEQVAFNTKIEDFSKTTRDIPNYGDLMDYRLKLMQKHGLKLTDVQQAADQLELLPGALDFLNRVREHFQVVILSDTFHEIANPLMEKLGYPLLLCHNLSIGGDGSILDYHLRHEKAKQQAILGFQSMGYRCLAAGDSYNDLQMFEVADKGFFINAPIKISTEHPEIPAFNSYDDLEHAFKEHSHFIK
;
A
#
# COMPACT_ATOMS: atom_id res chain seq x y z
N TRP A 1 -4.06 7.05 -8.26
CA TRP A 1 -3.87 8.21 -9.16
C TRP A 1 -4.45 7.96 -10.55
N GLU A 2 -4.46 6.73 -11.05
CA GLU A 2 -5.13 6.38 -12.32
C GLU A 2 -6.62 6.77 -12.31
N GLN A 3 -7.32 6.53 -11.20
CA GLN A 3 -8.73 6.95 -11.04
C GLN A 3 -8.87 8.48 -11.03
N VAL A 4 -7.91 9.21 -10.46
CA VAL A 4 -7.88 10.69 -10.54
C VAL A 4 -7.70 11.13 -11.98
N ALA A 5 -6.79 10.52 -12.74
CA ALA A 5 -6.59 10.79 -14.15
C ALA A 5 -7.88 10.55 -14.97
N PHE A 6 -8.55 9.44 -14.71
CA PHE A 6 -9.82 9.10 -15.36
C PHE A 6 -10.92 10.11 -15.07
N ASN A 7 -11.11 10.49 -13.81
CA ASN A 7 -12.16 11.42 -13.39
C ASN A 7 -11.93 12.84 -13.91
N THR A 8 -10.67 13.30 -13.86
CA THR A 8 -10.31 14.68 -14.23
C THR A 8 -10.02 14.84 -15.72
N LYS A 9 -9.86 13.76 -16.48
CA LYS A 9 -9.38 13.74 -17.87
C LYS A 9 -7.98 14.31 -18.03
N ILE A 10 -7.16 14.27 -16.99
CA ILE A 10 -5.78 14.73 -16.99
C ILE A 10 -4.88 13.48 -16.91
N GLU A 11 -4.44 13.00 -18.09
CA GLU A 11 -3.65 11.78 -18.24
C GLU A 11 -2.35 11.80 -17.40
N ASP A 12 -1.78 12.98 -17.20
CA ASP A 12 -0.54 13.16 -16.45
C ASP A 12 -0.60 12.62 -14.99
N PHE A 13 -1.79 12.48 -14.40
CA PHE A 13 -1.94 11.85 -13.08
C PHE A 13 -1.72 10.34 -13.08
N SER A 14 -1.79 9.68 -14.24
CA SER A 14 -1.53 8.25 -14.37
C SER A 14 -0.04 7.88 -14.29
N LYS A 15 0.87 8.86 -14.35
CA LYS A 15 2.31 8.62 -14.22
C LYS A 15 2.63 7.94 -12.89
N THR A 16 3.54 6.97 -12.95
CA THR A 16 3.97 6.14 -11.83
C THR A 16 5.48 6.28 -11.59
N THR A 17 6.02 5.55 -10.62
CA THR A 17 7.48 5.46 -10.43
C THR A 17 8.22 4.81 -11.60
N ARG A 18 7.52 4.22 -12.57
CA ARG A 18 8.10 3.77 -13.84
C ARG A 18 8.44 4.94 -14.76
N ASP A 19 7.70 6.05 -14.66
CA ASP A 19 7.87 7.26 -15.47
C ASP A 19 8.76 8.28 -14.75
N ILE A 20 8.58 8.42 -13.43
CA ILE A 20 9.37 9.28 -12.54
C ILE A 20 9.87 8.41 -11.38
N PRO A 21 11.09 7.86 -11.46
CA PRO A 21 11.57 6.84 -10.51
C PRO A 21 11.66 7.29 -9.06
N ASN A 22 11.99 8.56 -8.81
CA ASN A 22 12.00 9.10 -7.46
C ASN A 22 10.57 9.41 -7.01
N TYR A 23 10.16 8.82 -5.89
CA TYR A 23 8.79 9.00 -5.37
C TYR A 23 8.50 10.45 -4.95
N GLY A 24 9.49 11.15 -4.38
CA GLY A 24 9.38 12.58 -4.03
C GLY A 24 9.12 13.43 -5.28
N ASP A 25 9.93 13.25 -6.33
CA ASP A 25 9.77 13.98 -7.59
C ASP A 25 8.40 13.70 -8.22
N LEU A 26 7.91 12.46 -8.13
CA LEU A 26 6.60 12.08 -8.60
C LEU A 26 5.49 12.79 -7.80
N MET A 27 5.62 12.87 -6.49
CA MET A 27 4.65 13.57 -5.66
C MET A 27 4.68 15.07 -5.88
N ASP A 28 5.84 15.68 -6.00
CA ASP A 28 6.00 17.10 -6.36
C ASP A 28 5.34 17.41 -7.69
N TYR A 29 5.51 16.51 -8.67
CA TYR A 29 4.87 16.63 -9.97
C TYR A 29 3.34 16.60 -9.85
N ARG A 30 2.79 15.66 -9.07
CA ARG A 30 1.35 15.54 -8.82
C ARG A 30 0.77 16.76 -8.10
N LEU A 31 1.46 17.30 -7.09
CA LEU A 31 1.04 18.51 -6.38
C LEU A 31 1.00 19.73 -7.31
N LYS A 32 2.01 19.89 -8.18
CA LYS A 32 2.02 20.94 -9.20
C LYS A 32 0.86 20.83 -10.19
N LEU A 33 0.51 19.59 -10.59
CA LEU A 33 -0.68 19.36 -11.45
C LEU A 33 -1.96 19.72 -10.72
N MET A 34 -2.13 19.31 -9.46
CA MET A 34 -3.31 19.66 -8.68
C MET A 34 -3.48 21.18 -8.57
N GLN A 35 -2.40 21.87 -8.22
CA GLN A 35 -2.40 23.34 -8.13
C GLN A 35 -2.75 23.99 -9.48
N LYS A 36 -2.13 23.54 -10.56
CA LYS A 36 -2.37 24.06 -11.93
C LYS A 36 -3.82 23.93 -12.35
N HIS A 37 -4.49 22.85 -11.95
CA HIS A 37 -5.86 22.54 -12.35
C HIS A 37 -6.90 22.88 -11.27
N GLY A 38 -6.50 23.51 -10.16
CA GLY A 38 -7.38 23.89 -9.06
C GLY A 38 -8.04 22.71 -8.33
N LEU A 39 -7.41 21.52 -8.39
CA LEU A 39 -7.91 20.32 -7.74
C LEU A 39 -7.60 20.35 -6.25
N LYS A 40 -8.48 19.74 -5.46
CA LYS A 40 -8.40 19.69 -3.99
C LYS A 40 -8.37 18.27 -3.49
N LEU A 41 -8.17 18.10 -2.20
CA LEU A 41 -8.22 16.79 -1.53
C LEU A 41 -9.53 16.05 -1.85
N THR A 42 -10.65 16.77 -1.88
CA THR A 42 -11.97 16.17 -2.17
C THR A 42 -12.05 15.49 -3.53
N ASP A 43 -11.35 16.01 -4.55
CA ASP A 43 -11.33 15.41 -5.89
C ASP A 43 -10.61 14.07 -5.85
N VAL A 44 -9.51 13.98 -5.09
CA VAL A 44 -8.76 12.73 -4.90
C VAL A 44 -9.52 11.74 -4.03
N GLN A 45 -10.20 12.21 -2.98
CA GLN A 45 -11.05 11.37 -2.13
C GLN A 45 -12.23 10.79 -2.91
N GLN A 46 -12.88 11.56 -3.76
CA GLN A 46 -13.95 11.07 -4.65
C GLN A 46 -13.45 9.98 -5.61
N ALA A 47 -12.21 10.12 -6.11
CA ALA A 47 -11.61 9.08 -6.93
C ALA A 47 -11.30 7.81 -6.12
N ALA A 48 -10.82 7.96 -4.88
CA ALA A 48 -10.56 6.84 -3.98
C ALA A 48 -11.84 6.09 -3.56
N ASP A 49 -12.95 6.80 -3.35
CA ASP A 49 -14.24 6.23 -2.97
C ASP A 49 -14.82 5.32 -4.06
N GLN A 50 -14.54 5.62 -5.33
CA GLN A 50 -14.96 4.81 -6.48
C GLN A 50 -14.15 3.51 -6.65
N LEU A 51 -13.04 3.35 -5.92
CA LEU A 51 -12.26 2.13 -5.99
C LEU A 51 -12.97 0.98 -5.28
N GLU A 52 -13.04 -0.15 -5.95
CA GLU A 52 -13.52 -1.38 -5.37
C GLU A 52 -12.36 -2.20 -4.77
N LEU A 53 -12.67 -2.98 -3.76
CA LEU A 53 -11.72 -3.95 -3.24
C LEU A 53 -11.46 -5.05 -4.28
N LEU A 54 -10.25 -5.58 -4.30
CA LEU A 54 -9.96 -6.74 -5.13
C LEU A 54 -10.87 -7.92 -4.72
N PRO A 55 -11.36 -8.71 -5.68
CA PRO A 55 -12.21 -9.87 -5.38
C PRO A 55 -11.58 -10.79 -4.33
N GLY A 56 -12.31 -11.09 -3.27
CA GLY A 56 -11.87 -11.94 -2.16
C GLY A 56 -10.94 -11.27 -1.14
N ALA A 57 -10.51 -10.03 -1.35
CA ALA A 57 -9.56 -9.36 -0.44
C ALA A 57 -10.12 -9.17 0.97
N LEU A 58 -11.38 -8.75 1.10
CA LEU A 58 -12.01 -8.56 2.41
C LEU A 58 -12.18 -9.90 3.15
N ASP A 59 -12.62 -10.94 2.45
CA ASP A 59 -12.81 -12.26 3.04
C ASP A 59 -11.46 -12.84 3.52
N PHE A 60 -10.42 -12.72 2.69
CA PHE A 60 -9.07 -13.10 3.07
C PHE A 60 -8.60 -12.34 4.31
N LEU A 61 -8.75 -11.02 4.33
CA LEU A 61 -8.35 -10.19 5.46
C LEU A 61 -9.07 -10.60 6.75
N ASN A 62 -10.36 -10.92 6.67
CA ASN A 62 -11.13 -11.36 7.82
C ASN A 62 -10.65 -12.72 8.34
N ARG A 63 -10.38 -13.69 7.46
CA ARG A 63 -9.85 -15.01 7.86
C ARG A 63 -8.45 -14.89 8.49
N VAL A 64 -7.57 -14.05 7.91
CA VAL A 64 -6.22 -13.84 8.45
C VAL A 64 -6.27 -13.18 9.83
N ARG A 65 -7.20 -12.27 10.09
CA ARG A 65 -7.40 -11.61 11.39
C ARG A 65 -7.79 -12.58 12.51
N GLU A 66 -8.35 -13.73 12.20
CA GLU A 66 -8.68 -14.74 13.22
C GLU A 66 -7.43 -15.34 13.87
N HIS A 67 -6.28 -15.28 13.19
CA HIS A 67 -5.04 -15.93 13.59
C HIS A 67 -3.85 -15.00 13.77
N PHE A 68 -3.89 -13.82 13.14
CA PHE A 68 -2.77 -12.88 13.06
C PHE A 68 -3.20 -11.45 13.42
N GLN A 69 -2.26 -10.68 13.93
CA GLN A 69 -2.39 -9.22 13.95
C GLN A 69 -2.07 -8.69 12.56
N VAL A 70 -3.03 -8.00 11.94
CA VAL A 70 -2.90 -7.53 10.56
C VAL A 70 -2.61 -6.03 10.51
N VAL A 71 -1.57 -5.67 9.79
CA VAL A 71 -1.17 -4.28 9.54
C VAL A 71 -1.03 -4.05 8.05
N ILE A 72 -1.63 -2.99 7.53
CA ILE A 72 -1.44 -2.54 6.16
C ILE A 72 -0.30 -1.53 6.13
N LEU A 73 0.74 -1.81 5.35
CA LEU A 73 1.86 -0.92 5.07
C LEU A 73 1.71 -0.37 3.65
N SER A 74 1.51 0.93 3.50
CA SER A 74 1.22 1.52 2.20
C SER A 74 1.95 2.84 1.99
N ASP A 75 2.32 3.14 0.74
CA ASP A 75 2.87 4.42 0.33
C ASP A 75 1.77 5.44 -0.06
N THR A 76 0.53 5.18 0.37
CA THR A 76 -0.60 6.11 0.27
C THR A 76 -0.56 7.15 1.41
N PHE A 77 -1.60 7.97 1.49
CA PHE A 77 -1.78 9.00 2.51
C PHE A 77 -3.07 8.75 3.29
N HIS A 78 -3.06 9.01 4.60
CA HIS A 78 -4.22 8.83 5.48
C HIS A 78 -5.47 9.55 4.96
N GLU A 79 -5.28 10.78 4.49
CA GLU A 79 -6.37 11.64 4.02
C GLU A 79 -7.07 11.11 2.77
N ILE A 80 -6.39 10.23 2.02
CA ILE A 80 -6.92 9.61 0.77
C ILE A 80 -7.41 8.19 1.03
N ALA A 81 -6.77 7.45 1.94
CA ALA A 81 -7.03 6.02 2.13
C ALA A 81 -8.36 5.72 2.84
N ASN A 82 -8.95 6.69 3.54
CA ASN A 82 -10.08 6.49 4.44
C ASN A 82 -11.26 5.72 3.82
N PRO A 83 -11.74 6.01 2.59
CA PRO A 83 -12.84 5.25 1.99
C PRO A 83 -12.54 3.75 1.82
N LEU A 84 -11.30 3.40 1.47
CA LEU A 84 -10.87 2.01 1.36
C LEU A 84 -10.71 1.35 2.73
N MET A 85 -10.23 2.10 3.73
CA MET A 85 -10.13 1.59 5.09
C MET A 85 -11.49 1.29 5.71
N GLU A 86 -12.49 2.10 5.41
CA GLU A 86 -13.88 1.82 5.80
C GLU A 86 -14.37 0.49 5.22
N LYS A 87 -14.19 0.28 3.91
CA LYS A 87 -14.55 -0.98 3.22
C LYS A 87 -13.82 -2.20 3.82
N LEU A 88 -12.61 -2.02 4.36
CA LEU A 88 -11.80 -3.07 5.00
C LEU A 88 -12.04 -3.24 6.50
N GLY A 89 -12.97 -2.46 7.10
CA GLY A 89 -13.26 -2.50 8.53
C GLY A 89 -12.15 -1.89 9.40
N TYR A 90 -11.51 -0.83 8.92
CA TYR A 90 -10.47 -0.04 9.61
C TYR A 90 -9.31 -0.86 10.19
N PRO A 91 -8.57 -1.63 9.36
CA PRO A 91 -7.33 -2.25 9.82
C PRO A 91 -6.32 -1.19 10.24
N LEU A 92 -5.32 -1.58 11.04
CA LEU A 92 -4.19 -0.69 11.32
C LEU A 92 -3.49 -0.37 9.99
N LEU A 93 -3.48 0.91 9.62
CA LEU A 93 -2.81 1.42 8.44
C LEU A 93 -1.60 2.27 8.84
N LEU A 94 -0.42 1.92 8.37
CA LEU A 94 0.77 2.74 8.45
C LEU A 94 1.11 3.27 7.05
N CYS A 95 0.87 4.55 6.84
CA CYS A 95 1.09 5.26 5.58
C CYS A 95 1.62 6.67 5.82
N HIS A 96 1.60 7.52 4.82
CA HIS A 96 2.06 8.89 4.87
C HIS A 96 0.94 9.87 5.23
N ASN A 97 1.26 11.16 5.35
CA ASN A 97 0.30 12.22 5.65
C ASN A 97 0.44 13.38 4.66
N LEU A 98 -0.66 14.10 4.46
CA LEU A 98 -0.70 15.33 3.67
C LEU A 98 -0.85 16.55 4.59
N SER A 99 -0.31 17.68 4.17
CA SER A 99 -0.66 19.00 4.72
C SER A 99 -1.78 19.60 3.89
N ILE A 100 -2.91 19.89 4.53
CA ILE A 100 -4.11 20.39 3.86
C ILE A 100 -4.37 21.86 4.27
N GLY A 101 -4.57 22.71 3.28
CA GLY A 101 -4.96 24.10 3.50
C GLY A 101 -6.41 24.24 3.96
N GLY A 102 -6.74 25.37 4.58
CA GLY A 102 -8.11 25.64 5.06
C GLY A 102 -9.17 25.66 3.95
N ASP A 103 -8.77 25.78 2.70
CA ASP A 103 -9.62 25.73 1.51
C ASP A 103 -9.69 24.33 0.87
N GLY A 104 -9.04 23.32 1.48
CA GLY A 104 -8.98 21.94 1.00
C GLY A 104 -7.89 21.66 -0.03
N SER A 105 -7.02 22.64 -0.35
CA SER A 105 -5.85 22.38 -1.22
C SER A 105 -4.82 21.50 -0.51
N ILE A 106 -4.19 20.59 -1.26
CA ILE A 106 -3.04 19.83 -0.77
C ILE A 106 -1.81 20.72 -0.91
N LEU A 107 -1.22 21.11 0.22
CA LEU A 107 -0.09 22.02 0.28
C LEU A 107 1.25 21.30 0.20
N ASP A 108 1.34 20.14 0.84
CA ASP A 108 2.58 19.37 0.97
C ASP A 108 2.27 17.92 1.34
N TYR A 109 3.29 17.06 1.30
CA TYR A 109 3.23 15.67 1.76
C TYR A 109 4.36 15.37 2.74
N HIS A 110 4.10 14.46 3.68
CA HIS A 110 5.06 14.06 4.69
C HIS A 110 5.27 12.55 4.65
N LEU A 111 6.43 12.13 4.15
CA LEU A 111 6.82 10.74 4.21
C LEU A 111 7.14 10.36 5.66
N ARG A 112 6.48 9.32 6.16
CA ARG A 112 6.68 8.84 7.53
C ARG A 112 8.13 8.41 7.78
N HIS A 113 8.74 7.77 6.79
CA HIS A 113 10.14 7.35 6.77
C HIS A 113 10.56 7.05 5.32
N GLU A 114 11.85 7.19 5.00
CA GLU A 114 12.38 6.89 3.67
C GLU A 114 12.16 5.41 3.29
N LYS A 115 12.36 4.49 4.26
CA LYS A 115 12.09 3.04 4.12
C LYS A 115 10.95 2.63 5.05
N ALA A 116 9.78 3.25 4.87
CA ALA A 116 8.68 3.18 5.82
C ALA A 116 8.19 1.74 6.10
N LYS A 117 8.10 0.89 5.07
CA LYS A 117 7.66 -0.51 5.20
C LYS A 117 8.71 -1.35 5.95
N GLN A 118 9.99 -1.23 5.61
CA GLN A 118 11.08 -1.91 6.31
C GLN A 118 11.12 -1.51 7.79
N GLN A 119 11.07 -0.21 8.08
CA GLN A 119 11.12 0.29 9.45
C GLN A 119 9.92 -0.14 10.28
N ALA A 120 8.74 -0.30 9.66
CA ALA A 120 7.58 -0.84 10.36
C ALA A 120 7.81 -2.29 10.81
N ILE A 121 8.33 -3.16 9.92
CA ILE A 121 8.67 -4.55 10.26
C ILE A 121 9.69 -4.60 11.41
N LEU A 122 10.81 -3.86 11.29
CA LEU A 122 11.83 -3.80 12.33
C LEU A 122 11.26 -3.29 13.67
N GLY A 123 10.35 -2.31 13.64
CA GLY A 123 9.65 -1.81 14.82
C GLY A 123 8.81 -2.89 15.50
N PHE A 124 8.02 -3.66 14.75
CA PHE A 124 7.24 -4.77 15.30
C PHE A 124 8.13 -5.88 15.86
N GLN A 125 9.21 -6.23 15.15
CA GLN A 125 10.18 -7.22 15.62
C GLN A 125 10.87 -6.78 16.93
N SER A 126 11.17 -5.48 17.07
CA SER A 126 11.75 -4.94 18.31
C SER A 126 10.82 -5.05 19.52
N MET A 127 9.50 -5.14 19.27
CA MET A 127 8.47 -5.40 20.30
C MET A 127 8.22 -6.91 20.53
N GLY A 128 9.00 -7.79 19.87
CA GLY A 128 8.89 -9.26 20.04
C GLY A 128 7.91 -9.93 19.08
N TYR A 129 7.35 -9.23 18.10
CA TYR A 129 6.51 -9.84 17.08
C TYR A 129 7.36 -10.56 16.03
N ARG A 130 6.86 -11.67 15.53
CA ARG A 130 7.31 -12.26 14.27
C ARG A 130 6.46 -11.71 13.13
N CYS A 131 7.11 -11.36 12.03
CA CYS A 131 6.48 -10.65 10.93
C CYS A 131 6.50 -11.47 9.64
N LEU A 132 5.32 -11.85 9.16
CA LEU A 132 5.14 -12.34 7.79
C LEU A 132 4.68 -11.15 6.93
N ALA A 133 5.27 -10.99 5.76
CA ALA A 133 4.96 -9.87 4.88
C ALA A 133 4.48 -10.36 3.51
N ALA A 134 3.48 -9.70 2.93
CA ALA A 134 3.03 -9.96 1.56
C ALA A 134 2.87 -8.67 0.79
N GLY A 135 3.18 -8.70 -0.52
CA GLY A 135 3.08 -7.55 -1.40
C GLY A 135 3.21 -7.94 -2.87
N ASP A 136 3.08 -6.98 -3.79
CA ASP A 136 3.01 -7.24 -5.22
C ASP A 136 4.04 -6.47 -6.06
N SER A 137 4.88 -5.66 -5.43
CA SER A 137 5.71 -4.69 -6.12
C SER A 137 7.17 -4.64 -5.64
N TYR A 138 8.02 -3.97 -6.41
CA TYR A 138 9.41 -3.70 -6.02
C TYR A 138 9.52 -2.92 -4.70
N ASN A 139 8.54 -2.07 -4.38
CA ASN A 139 8.53 -1.31 -3.12
C ASN A 139 8.38 -2.21 -1.89
N ASP A 140 7.91 -3.46 -2.07
CA ASP A 140 7.71 -4.40 -0.99
C ASP A 140 8.97 -5.20 -0.66
N LEU A 141 9.94 -5.26 -1.57
CA LEU A 141 11.20 -5.98 -1.36
C LEU A 141 11.91 -5.56 -0.08
N GLN A 142 11.94 -4.27 0.22
CA GLN A 142 12.58 -3.75 1.43
C GLN A 142 11.98 -4.31 2.73
N MET A 143 10.67 -4.57 2.78
CA MET A 143 10.08 -5.22 3.95
C MET A 143 10.31 -6.73 3.96
N PHE A 144 10.40 -7.37 2.78
CA PHE A 144 10.71 -8.80 2.69
C PHE A 144 12.12 -9.13 3.17
N GLU A 145 13.09 -8.24 2.92
CA GLU A 145 14.49 -8.39 3.38
C GLU A 145 14.62 -8.55 4.90
N VAL A 146 13.71 -7.96 5.67
CA VAL A 146 13.78 -7.93 7.14
C VAL A 146 12.68 -8.73 7.82
N ALA A 147 11.61 -9.08 7.11
CA ALA A 147 10.55 -9.93 7.64
C ALA A 147 11.05 -11.35 7.91
N ASP A 148 10.43 -12.06 8.84
CA ASP A 148 10.72 -13.47 9.09
C ASP A 148 10.44 -14.33 7.85
N LYS A 149 9.45 -13.93 7.03
CA LYS A 149 9.20 -14.46 5.69
C LYS A 149 8.44 -13.44 4.83
N GLY A 150 8.88 -13.26 3.59
CA GLY A 150 8.20 -12.47 2.56
C GLY A 150 7.53 -13.36 1.52
N PHE A 151 6.43 -12.85 0.93
CA PHE A 151 5.65 -13.52 -0.10
C PHE A 151 5.16 -12.52 -1.14
N PHE A 152 5.18 -12.89 -2.41
CA PHE A 152 4.46 -12.16 -3.43
C PHE A 152 3.01 -12.65 -3.53
N ILE A 153 2.09 -11.70 -3.72
CA ILE A 153 0.69 -11.96 -4.02
C ILE A 153 0.26 -11.16 -5.25
N ASN A 154 -0.21 -11.84 -6.29
CA ASN A 154 -0.61 -11.22 -7.56
C ASN A 154 0.46 -10.30 -8.18
N ALA A 155 1.74 -10.55 -7.87
CA ALA A 155 2.83 -9.77 -8.41
C ALA A 155 2.99 -9.99 -9.93
N PRO A 156 3.40 -8.96 -10.69
CA PRO A 156 3.76 -9.15 -12.09
C PRO A 156 4.82 -10.26 -12.27
N ILE A 157 4.66 -11.09 -13.29
CA ILE A 157 5.56 -12.23 -13.58
C ILE A 157 7.02 -11.78 -13.63
N LYS A 158 7.29 -10.58 -14.15
CA LYS A 158 8.64 -10.04 -14.21
C LYS A 158 9.30 -9.98 -12.83
N ILE A 159 8.59 -9.42 -11.83
CA ILE A 159 9.13 -9.24 -10.47
C ILE A 159 9.40 -10.60 -9.81
N SER A 160 8.43 -11.52 -9.88
CA SER A 160 8.59 -12.86 -9.30
C SER A 160 9.67 -13.70 -10.00
N THR A 161 9.93 -13.46 -11.27
CA THR A 161 11.03 -14.11 -12.01
C THR A 161 12.40 -13.54 -11.65
N GLU A 162 12.48 -12.25 -11.37
CA GLU A 162 13.71 -11.59 -10.92
C GLU A 162 14.08 -11.95 -9.47
N HIS A 163 13.09 -12.37 -8.66
CA HIS A 163 13.25 -12.74 -7.25
C HIS A 163 12.71 -14.14 -6.96
N PRO A 164 13.27 -15.20 -7.54
CA PRO A 164 12.77 -16.57 -7.42
C PRO A 164 12.88 -17.14 -6.00
N GLU A 165 13.66 -16.52 -5.11
CA GLU A 165 13.81 -16.88 -3.70
C GLU A 165 12.58 -16.50 -2.86
N ILE A 166 11.71 -15.60 -3.36
CA ILE A 166 10.48 -15.17 -2.70
C ILE A 166 9.31 -15.96 -3.28
N PRO A 167 8.61 -16.78 -2.48
CA PRO A 167 7.44 -17.52 -2.96
C PRO A 167 6.35 -16.57 -3.49
N ALA A 168 5.76 -16.91 -4.64
CA ALA A 168 4.75 -16.09 -5.31
C ALA A 168 3.43 -16.86 -5.45
N PHE A 169 2.33 -16.22 -5.09
CA PHE A 169 0.98 -16.75 -5.13
C PHE A 169 0.07 -15.85 -5.96
N ASN A 170 -0.93 -16.47 -6.62
CA ASN A 170 -1.97 -15.76 -7.38
C ASN A 170 -3.35 -15.94 -6.76
N SER A 171 -3.41 -16.53 -5.56
CA SER A 171 -4.64 -16.79 -4.83
C SER A 171 -4.43 -16.42 -3.37
N TYR A 172 -5.45 -15.81 -2.77
CA TYR A 172 -5.44 -15.52 -1.35
C TYR A 172 -5.49 -16.78 -0.48
N ASP A 173 -6.08 -17.86 -0.96
CA ASP A 173 -6.16 -19.12 -0.22
C ASP A 173 -4.78 -19.78 -0.09
N ASP A 174 -3.99 -19.77 -1.17
CA ASP A 174 -2.62 -20.28 -1.16
C ASP A 174 -1.71 -19.43 -0.26
N LEU A 175 -1.86 -18.10 -0.30
CA LEU A 175 -1.13 -17.18 0.58
C LEU A 175 -1.50 -17.41 2.06
N GLU A 176 -2.77 -17.60 2.37
CA GLU A 176 -3.24 -17.90 3.73
C GLU A 176 -2.65 -19.23 4.23
N HIS A 177 -2.60 -20.24 3.37
CA HIS A 177 -1.98 -21.53 3.70
C HIS A 177 -0.49 -21.34 4.02
N ALA A 178 0.24 -20.60 3.19
CA ALA A 178 1.64 -20.29 3.41
C ALA A 178 1.87 -19.50 4.71
N PHE A 179 0.98 -18.57 5.07
CA PHE A 179 1.04 -17.88 6.36
C PHE A 179 0.90 -18.84 7.54
N LYS A 180 -0.06 -19.77 7.47
CA LYS A 180 -0.28 -20.78 8.50
C LYS A 180 0.92 -21.72 8.65
N GLU A 181 1.50 -22.18 7.55
CA GLU A 181 2.71 -23.02 7.57
C GLU A 181 3.92 -22.34 8.23
N HIS A 182 4.07 -21.04 8.03
CA HIS A 182 5.19 -20.27 8.58
C HIS A 182 4.89 -19.68 9.97
N SER A 183 3.66 -19.83 10.49
CA SER A 183 3.30 -19.42 11.84
C SER A 183 3.58 -20.55 12.83
N HIS A 184 4.29 -20.27 13.92
CA HIS A 184 4.55 -21.28 14.95
C HIS A 184 3.39 -21.48 15.93
N PHE A 185 2.24 -20.86 15.70
CA PHE A 185 1.09 -20.90 16.60
C PHE A 185 0.03 -21.94 16.24
N ILE A 186 0.18 -22.62 15.10
CA ILE A 186 -0.73 -23.70 14.72
C ILE A 186 0.01 -25.03 14.89
N LYS A 187 -0.16 -25.64 16.07
CA LYS A 187 0.05 -27.07 16.27
C LYS A 187 -1.28 -27.80 16.19
#